data_f581fc0b8deabda5cc9a1572c89fd5a3
#
_entry.id   f581fc0b8deabda5cc9a1572c89fd5a3
#
_cell.length_a   1.000
_cell.length_b   1.000
_cell.length_c   1.000
_cell.angle_alpha   90.00
_cell.angle_beta   90.00
_cell.angle_gamma   90.00
#
_symmetry.space_group_name_H-M   'P 1'
#
loop_
_entity.id
_entity.type
_entity.pdbx_description
1 polymer ?
#
loop_
_entity_poly.entity_id
_entity_poly.type
_entity_poly.pdbx_seq_one_letter_code
_entity_poly.pdbx_strand_id
1 'polypeptide(L)'
;MKTVWKMRLMASALVSVGMLSTTGLVFAEQGKAQTSTQSSAQSSEQVSSPLIKQLDAIASKYYPADQPGASVLVMKEGKVLLRKGYGLAKVEDKQVIRPEYVFRLGSITKQFTAVAIMQLVDQGKLSLDDPLTKFFPEFTETAKKVTVEHLLTHTSGIPSYTSKPGFIAMMGQDKTVQQMLEMMRRDRLEFEPGSAWKYNNSGYFILGAIIENVSGETYADYVAKHIFEPLGMRDSAYEGYARSKQTSVSGYTAKDKNFQLTPTISMTIPYAAGALTSNVDDMAKWDSAIASGKLLKAESWKRVFTDYRLSSGQTTNYGYGWEIGALEGKKMYAHSGGINGFRTHALSLPTEKIYAVVLVNADSGVADPEVLASRLAAAAMGKTIPEFKAIQLDTKILDQYVGVYKIDEKNRRFVTREGNQLVMTRSNGPRTVFQAYSENGFFQSQDSLLRVEFNKNERGQVSELLVHQRGNITAHSRLDEALPPVEKAFPMSAAQFDRFVGEYELMPNFVLTIRREGDRFLAKATGQGDTVLMPIALDTLKSDSVNATLRFVKDANEQINHLILTQNGVSREAKKIR
;
A
#
# COMPACT_ATOMS: atom_id res chain seq x y z
N MET A 1 14.87 31.89 -50.63
CA MET A 1 14.04 31.71 -51.83
C MET A 1 12.64 31.31 -51.40
N LYS A 2 11.71 32.16 -51.75
CA LYS A 2 10.27 32.02 -51.48
C LYS A 2 9.71 30.99 -52.43
N THR A 3 8.73 30.18 -51.97
CA THR A 3 7.60 29.83 -52.82
C THR A 3 6.41 29.45 -51.93
N VAL A 4 5.36 30.25 -52.08
CA VAL A 4 4.00 30.18 -51.52
C VAL A 4 3.13 29.48 -52.56
N TRP A 5 2.18 28.63 -52.19
CA TRP A 5 0.93 28.36 -52.94
C TRP A 5 -0.12 27.83 -51.95
N LYS A 6 -1.07 28.61 -51.63
CA LYS A 6 -2.42 29.01 -52.09
C LYS A 6 -3.50 27.92 -51.97
N MET A 7 -4.44 28.31 -51.11
CA MET A 7 -5.82 27.80 -50.90
C MET A 7 -6.60 27.49 -52.16
N ARG A 8 -7.51 26.56 -52.09
CA ARG A 8 -8.81 26.62 -52.81
C ARG A 8 -9.94 26.10 -51.92
N LEU A 9 -10.84 27.02 -51.57
CA LEU A 9 -12.24 26.79 -51.23
C LEU A 9 -13.02 26.40 -52.48
N MET A 10 -14.01 25.53 -52.37
CA MET A 10 -15.24 25.64 -53.15
C MET A 10 -16.42 25.12 -52.32
N ALA A 11 -17.41 25.99 -52.26
CA ALA A 11 -18.75 25.83 -51.71
C ALA A 11 -19.75 25.50 -52.82
N SER A 12 -20.98 25.28 -52.43
CA SER A 12 -22.26 25.24 -53.20
C SER A 12 -22.82 23.84 -53.46
N ALA A 13 -24.10 23.55 -53.39
CA ALA A 13 -25.31 24.35 -53.11
C ALA A 13 -26.48 23.38 -52.80
N LEU A 14 -27.48 23.98 -52.20
CA LEU A 14 -28.84 23.48 -51.97
C LEU A 14 -29.55 22.99 -53.24
N VAL A 15 -30.51 22.06 -53.13
CA VAL A 15 -31.84 22.16 -53.77
C VAL A 15 -32.89 21.45 -52.92
N SER A 16 -33.94 22.18 -52.65
CA SER A 16 -35.20 21.89 -51.99
C SER A 16 -36.29 21.45 -52.98
N VAL A 17 -37.50 21.17 -52.46
CA VAL A 17 -38.83 21.02 -53.11
C VAL A 17 -39.27 19.56 -53.25
N GLY A 18 -40.45 19.13 -52.84
CA GLY A 18 -41.69 19.79 -52.47
C GLY A 18 -42.82 18.83 -52.15
N MET A 19 -43.85 19.38 -51.64
CA MET A 19 -45.16 18.92 -51.20
C MET A 19 -45.97 18.01 -52.15
N LEU A 20 -46.92 17.22 -51.57
CA LEU A 20 -48.38 17.34 -51.73
C LEU A 20 -49.08 16.08 -51.20
N SER A 21 -49.82 16.17 -50.11
CA SER A 21 -51.24 16.26 -49.82
C SER A 21 -52.19 15.34 -50.59
N THR A 22 -53.03 14.58 -49.85
CA THR A 22 -54.52 14.53 -49.92
C THR A 22 -55.08 13.62 -48.84
N THR A 23 -55.80 14.17 -47.94
CA THR A 23 -57.22 14.13 -47.53
C THR A 23 -58.00 12.81 -47.67
N GLY A 24 -58.63 12.41 -46.60
CA GLY A 24 -59.72 11.44 -46.52
C GLY A 24 -60.33 11.37 -45.11
N LEU A 25 -61.38 12.17 -44.86
CA LEU A 25 -62.26 12.07 -43.70
C LEU A 25 -63.16 10.84 -43.86
N VAL A 26 -63.61 10.24 -42.74
CA VAL A 26 -65.03 9.94 -42.41
C VAL A 26 -65.16 9.39 -40.95
N PHE A 27 -65.99 10.07 -40.18
CA PHE A 27 -66.89 9.79 -39.04
C PHE A 27 -67.05 8.31 -38.62
N ALA A 28 -67.27 8.01 -37.37
CA ALA A 28 -68.00 8.30 -36.17
C ALA A 28 -67.91 7.00 -35.35
N GLU A 29 -68.10 6.86 -34.07
CA GLU A 29 -69.03 7.32 -33.07
C GLU A 29 -68.61 6.77 -31.68
N GLN A 30 -69.00 7.42 -30.70
CA GLN A 30 -69.03 7.24 -29.26
C GLN A 30 -68.86 5.81 -28.64
N GLY A 31 -68.01 5.76 -27.64
CA GLY A 31 -67.99 4.71 -26.61
C GLY A 31 -67.23 5.16 -25.36
N LYS A 32 -67.90 5.77 -24.38
CA LYS A 32 -67.37 6.13 -23.06
C LYS A 32 -66.98 4.85 -22.32
N ALA A 33 -65.68 4.70 -22.00
CA ALA A 33 -65.23 3.88 -20.89
C ALA A 33 -64.12 4.67 -20.18
N GLN A 34 -64.44 5.25 -19.04
CA GLN A 34 -63.49 5.72 -18.06
C GLN A 34 -62.74 4.50 -17.50
N THR A 35 -61.49 4.35 -17.86
CA THR A 35 -60.54 3.55 -17.13
C THR A 35 -59.48 4.51 -16.56
N SER A 36 -59.63 4.72 -15.26
CA SER A 36 -58.65 5.37 -14.41
C SER A 36 -57.37 4.54 -14.41
N THR A 37 -56.36 4.94 -15.22
CA THR A 37 -54.99 4.46 -15.05
C THR A 37 -54.38 5.19 -13.88
N GLN A 38 -54.60 4.65 -12.67
CA GLN A 38 -53.68 4.91 -11.57
C GLN A 38 -52.31 4.36 -11.97
N SER A 39 -51.45 5.26 -12.39
CA SER A 39 -49.99 5.01 -12.40
C SER A 39 -49.56 4.75 -10.98
N SER A 40 -49.56 3.50 -10.57
CA SER A 40 -48.87 3.05 -9.38
C SER A 40 -47.37 3.14 -9.69
N ALA A 41 -46.80 4.30 -9.36
CA ALA A 41 -45.37 4.37 -9.07
C ALA A 41 -45.11 3.50 -7.83
N GLN A 42 -44.97 2.20 -8.04
CA GLN A 42 -44.35 1.33 -7.05
C GLN A 42 -42.91 1.78 -6.93
N SER A 43 -42.63 2.63 -5.92
CA SER A 43 -41.33 2.72 -5.32
C SER A 43 -40.94 1.32 -4.90
N SER A 44 -40.14 0.66 -5.71
CA SER A 44 -39.46 -0.57 -5.30
C SER A 44 -38.48 -0.18 -4.18
N GLU A 45 -38.92 -0.17 -2.95
CA GLU A 45 -38.10 -0.43 -1.79
C GLU A 45 -37.50 -1.82 -2.01
N GLN A 46 -36.35 -1.85 -2.65
CA GLN A 46 -35.53 -3.03 -2.74
C GLN A 46 -35.17 -3.39 -1.30
N VAL A 47 -35.88 -4.34 -0.68
CA VAL A 47 -35.56 -4.91 0.63
C VAL A 47 -34.12 -5.44 0.49
N SER A 48 -33.15 -4.63 0.93
CA SER A 48 -31.73 -5.02 0.86
C SER A 48 -31.56 -6.29 1.68
N SER A 49 -30.90 -7.30 1.10
CA SER A 49 -30.69 -8.58 1.79
C SER A 49 -29.99 -8.34 3.14
N PRO A 50 -30.21 -9.19 4.15
CA PRO A 50 -29.55 -9.07 5.46
C PRO A 50 -28.02 -8.90 5.33
N LEU A 51 -27.41 -9.55 4.36
CA LEU A 51 -25.98 -9.43 4.07
C LEU A 51 -25.61 -8.01 3.61
N ILE A 52 -26.37 -7.38 2.73
CA ILE A 52 -26.11 -6.01 2.27
C ILE A 52 -26.16 -5.03 3.44
N LYS A 53 -27.17 -5.16 4.32
CA LYS A 53 -27.27 -4.34 5.54
C LYS A 53 -26.08 -4.57 6.48
N GLN A 54 -25.64 -5.81 6.63
CA GLN A 54 -24.45 -6.15 7.42
C GLN A 54 -23.18 -5.51 6.85
N LEU A 55 -22.95 -5.60 5.53
CA LEU A 55 -21.79 -5.00 4.88
C LEU A 55 -21.78 -3.47 5.03
N ASP A 56 -22.94 -2.82 4.87
CA ASP A 56 -23.08 -1.37 5.06
C ASP A 56 -22.82 -0.96 6.52
N ALA A 57 -23.35 -1.71 7.48
CA ALA A 57 -23.11 -1.48 8.90
C ALA A 57 -21.62 -1.63 9.29
N ILE A 58 -20.93 -2.62 8.71
CA ILE A 58 -19.49 -2.78 8.91
C ILE A 58 -18.76 -1.55 8.36
N ALA A 59 -18.98 -1.16 7.10
CA ALA A 59 -18.24 -0.08 6.46
C ALA A 59 -18.50 1.30 7.12
N SER A 60 -19.75 1.61 7.47
CA SER A 60 -20.12 2.89 8.09
C SER A 60 -19.50 3.11 9.46
N LYS A 61 -19.14 2.04 10.18
CA LYS A 61 -18.43 2.11 11.46
C LYS A 61 -17.01 2.64 11.32
N TYR A 62 -16.35 2.39 10.18
CA TYR A 62 -14.93 2.71 9.97
C TYR A 62 -14.70 4.13 9.45
N TYR A 63 -15.68 4.74 8.77
CA TYR A 63 -15.52 6.06 8.16
C TYR A 63 -16.69 6.97 8.57
N PRO A 64 -16.51 7.78 9.61
CA PRO A 64 -17.49 8.76 10.06
C PRO A 64 -17.84 9.78 8.96
N ALA A 65 -19.06 10.35 9.03
CA ALA A 65 -19.59 11.21 7.99
C ALA A 65 -18.93 12.60 7.90
N ASP A 66 -18.16 13.01 8.92
CA ASP A 66 -17.55 14.34 9.09
C ASP A 66 -16.03 14.37 8.88
N GLN A 67 -15.45 13.28 8.42
CA GLN A 67 -14.00 13.10 8.22
C GLN A 67 -13.71 12.60 6.80
N PRO A 68 -12.43 12.64 6.34
CA PRO A 68 -12.01 11.90 5.15
C PRO A 68 -12.46 10.44 5.25
N GLY A 69 -12.77 9.84 4.12
CA GLY A 69 -13.39 8.53 4.16
C GLY A 69 -13.01 7.63 2.99
N ALA A 70 -13.94 6.81 2.54
CA ALA A 70 -13.65 5.80 1.53
C ALA A 70 -14.77 5.62 0.51
N SER A 71 -14.37 5.24 -0.71
CA SER A 71 -15.23 4.53 -1.67
C SER A 71 -15.02 3.03 -1.51
N VAL A 72 -16.12 2.28 -1.41
CA VAL A 72 -16.11 0.84 -1.10
C VAL A 72 -16.94 0.08 -2.11
N LEU A 73 -16.41 -1.06 -2.59
CA LEU A 73 -17.16 -2.02 -3.38
C LEU A 73 -16.85 -3.45 -2.91
N VAL A 74 -17.91 -4.26 -2.83
CA VAL A 74 -17.82 -5.71 -2.59
C VAL A 74 -18.62 -6.42 -3.67
N MET A 75 -18.02 -7.41 -4.31
CA MET A 75 -18.68 -8.31 -5.26
C MET A 75 -18.58 -9.74 -4.79
N LYS A 76 -19.58 -10.53 -5.15
CA LYS A 76 -19.57 -11.99 -5.04
C LYS A 76 -20.20 -12.60 -6.30
N GLU A 77 -19.51 -13.56 -6.90
CA GLU A 77 -19.99 -14.26 -8.13
C GLU A 77 -20.38 -13.29 -9.25
N GLY A 78 -19.59 -12.20 -9.41
CA GLY A 78 -19.84 -11.15 -10.40
C GLY A 78 -20.99 -10.18 -10.07
N LYS A 79 -21.68 -10.36 -8.93
CA LYS A 79 -22.76 -9.47 -8.48
C LYS A 79 -22.24 -8.49 -7.44
N VAL A 80 -22.59 -7.21 -7.59
CA VAL A 80 -22.28 -6.18 -6.60
C VAL A 80 -23.19 -6.33 -5.39
N LEU A 81 -22.58 -6.54 -4.21
CA LEU A 81 -23.27 -6.61 -2.91
C LEU A 81 -23.27 -5.26 -2.19
N LEU A 82 -22.16 -4.50 -2.31
CA LEU A 82 -22.03 -3.18 -1.72
C LEU A 82 -21.28 -2.28 -2.71
N ARG A 83 -21.78 -1.08 -2.96
CA ARG A 83 -21.14 -0.02 -3.74
C ARG A 83 -21.56 1.32 -3.14
N LYS A 84 -20.69 1.91 -2.31
CA LYS A 84 -21.06 3.10 -1.55
C LYS A 84 -19.84 3.93 -1.14
N GLY A 85 -20.06 5.25 -1.05
CA GLY A 85 -19.10 6.19 -0.46
C GLY A 85 -19.43 6.46 1.00
N TYR A 86 -18.42 6.68 1.82
CA TYR A 86 -18.49 7.01 3.24
C TYR A 86 -17.56 8.18 3.53
N GLY A 87 -17.94 9.09 4.42
CA GLY A 87 -17.15 10.26 4.77
C GLY A 87 -17.09 11.34 3.68
N LEU A 88 -16.11 12.22 3.78
CA LEU A 88 -15.98 13.43 2.98
C LEU A 88 -14.88 13.32 1.91
N ALA A 89 -15.25 13.67 0.69
CA ALA A 89 -14.34 13.83 -0.47
C ALA A 89 -13.51 15.11 -0.34
N LYS A 90 -14.14 16.17 0.13
CA LYS A 90 -13.52 17.44 0.49
C LYS A 90 -14.06 17.89 1.84
N VAL A 91 -13.18 17.93 2.82
CA VAL A 91 -13.56 18.28 4.21
C VAL A 91 -14.03 19.74 4.28
N GLU A 92 -13.34 20.61 3.57
CA GLU A 92 -13.58 22.06 3.55
C GLU A 92 -14.98 22.39 3.02
N ASP A 93 -15.41 21.68 1.99
CA ASP A 93 -16.68 21.89 1.29
C ASP A 93 -17.82 21.00 1.82
N LYS A 94 -17.53 20.12 2.80
CA LYS A 94 -18.42 19.05 3.28
C LYS A 94 -18.98 18.20 2.15
N GLN A 95 -18.19 18.01 1.09
CA GLN A 95 -18.58 17.18 -0.06
C GLN A 95 -18.47 15.72 0.30
N VAL A 96 -19.57 14.97 0.25
CA VAL A 96 -19.58 13.54 0.54
C VAL A 96 -18.91 12.72 -0.56
N ILE A 97 -18.28 11.61 -0.21
CA ILE A 97 -17.72 10.67 -1.17
C ILE A 97 -18.85 9.95 -1.92
N ARG A 98 -18.70 9.84 -3.23
CA ARG A 98 -19.53 9.00 -4.09
C ARG A 98 -18.71 7.84 -4.66
N PRO A 99 -19.32 6.67 -4.91
CA PRO A 99 -18.57 5.50 -5.37
C PRO A 99 -17.87 5.70 -6.72
N GLU A 100 -18.40 6.54 -7.60
CA GLU A 100 -17.82 6.88 -8.90
C GLU A 100 -16.61 7.83 -8.82
N TYR A 101 -16.27 8.36 -7.64
CA TYR A 101 -15.15 9.29 -7.51
C TYR A 101 -13.82 8.57 -7.71
N VAL A 102 -12.90 9.29 -8.36
CA VAL A 102 -11.58 8.82 -8.74
C VAL A 102 -10.58 9.11 -7.61
N PHE A 103 -9.81 8.08 -7.24
CA PHE A 103 -8.77 8.11 -6.21
C PHE A 103 -7.42 7.74 -6.80
N ARG A 104 -6.33 8.17 -6.16
CA ARG A 104 -5.00 7.63 -6.42
C ARG A 104 -4.93 6.21 -5.91
N LEU A 105 -4.46 5.29 -6.75
CA LEU A 105 -4.34 3.87 -6.40
C LEU A 105 -3.07 3.55 -5.59
N GLY A 106 -2.05 4.42 -5.68
CA GLY A 106 -0.75 4.10 -5.11
C GLY A 106 -0.23 2.76 -5.66
N SER A 107 0.32 1.93 -4.81
CA SER A 107 0.99 0.69 -5.25
C SER A 107 0.08 -0.38 -5.89
N ILE A 108 -1.25 -0.26 -5.86
CA ILE A 108 -2.11 -1.10 -6.70
C ILE A 108 -1.78 -0.92 -8.20
N THR A 109 -1.18 0.22 -8.59
CA THR A 109 -0.59 0.45 -9.92
C THR A 109 0.30 -0.71 -10.39
N LYS A 110 1.01 -1.36 -9.47
CA LYS A 110 1.94 -2.45 -9.78
C LYS A 110 1.27 -3.65 -10.47
N GLN A 111 0.00 -3.89 -10.18
CA GLN A 111 -0.78 -4.93 -10.85
C GLN A 111 -0.86 -4.67 -12.35
N PHE A 112 -1.15 -3.45 -12.74
CA PHE A 112 -1.26 -3.03 -14.14
C PHE A 112 0.09 -3.05 -14.84
N THR A 113 1.15 -2.60 -14.15
CA THR A 113 2.52 -2.67 -14.68
C THR A 113 2.98 -4.11 -14.91
N ALA A 114 2.70 -5.01 -13.96
CA ALA A 114 3.04 -6.42 -14.12
C ALA A 114 2.29 -7.07 -15.28
N VAL A 115 0.99 -6.77 -15.45
CA VAL A 115 0.21 -7.27 -16.59
C VAL A 115 0.73 -6.70 -17.92
N ALA A 116 1.13 -5.42 -17.97
CA ALA A 116 1.73 -4.82 -19.16
C ALA A 116 3.04 -5.52 -19.56
N ILE A 117 3.93 -5.82 -18.60
CA ILE A 117 5.13 -6.63 -18.84
C ILE A 117 4.74 -8.01 -19.36
N MET A 118 3.78 -8.68 -18.74
CA MET A 118 3.37 -10.02 -19.15
C MET A 118 2.69 -10.05 -20.54
N GLN A 119 2.02 -8.97 -20.95
CA GLN A 119 1.53 -8.81 -22.32
C GLN A 119 2.69 -8.80 -23.33
N LEU A 120 3.78 -8.08 -23.00
CA LEU A 120 4.97 -8.05 -23.85
C LEU A 120 5.70 -9.42 -23.88
N VAL A 121 5.69 -10.16 -22.77
CA VAL A 121 6.15 -11.56 -22.72
C VAL A 121 5.29 -12.45 -23.62
N ASP A 122 3.96 -12.36 -23.53
CA ASP A 122 3.03 -13.13 -24.35
C ASP A 122 3.15 -12.86 -25.85
N GLN A 123 3.61 -11.65 -26.21
CA GLN A 123 3.93 -11.22 -27.56
C GLN A 123 5.33 -11.66 -28.03
N GLY A 124 6.14 -12.25 -27.15
CA GLY A 124 7.53 -12.64 -27.44
C GLY A 124 8.50 -11.47 -27.60
N LYS A 125 8.12 -10.27 -27.15
CA LYS A 125 8.95 -9.05 -27.25
C LYS A 125 10.03 -8.95 -26.17
N LEU A 126 9.83 -9.59 -25.03
CA LEU A 126 10.80 -9.73 -23.94
C LEU A 126 10.66 -11.07 -23.23
N SER A 127 11.70 -11.49 -22.50
CA SER A 127 11.70 -12.64 -21.61
C SER A 127 11.80 -12.20 -20.14
N LEU A 128 11.23 -12.98 -19.24
CA LEU A 128 11.39 -12.76 -17.80
C LEU A 128 12.84 -12.92 -17.33
N ASP A 129 13.63 -13.72 -18.06
CA ASP A 129 15.06 -13.94 -17.80
C ASP A 129 15.96 -12.88 -18.46
N ASP A 130 15.40 -11.97 -19.24
CA ASP A 130 16.18 -10.89 -19.84
C ASP A 130 16.86 -10.06 -18.75
N PRO A 131 18.19 -9.86 -18.85
CA PRO A 131 18.91 -9.05 -17.89
C PRO A 131 18.55 -7.56 -18.06
N LEU A 132 18.52 -6.82 -16.96
CA LEU A 132 18.25 -5.37 -16.96
C LEU A 132 19.14 -4.61 -17.96
N THR A 133 20.40 -5.02 -18.08
CA THR A 133 21.39 -4.41 -18.99
C THR A 133 21.09 -4.62 -20.47
N LYS A 134 20.16 -5.50 -20.84
CA LYS A 134 19.64 -5.61 -22.21
C LYS A 134 18.89 -4.34 -22.63
N PHE A 135 18.17 -3.73 -21.70
CA PHE A 135 17.33 -2.55 -21.94
C PHE A 135 18.07 -1.24 -21.59
N PHE A 136 18.91 -1.30 -20.56
CA PHE A 136 19.67 -0.16 -20.02
C PHE A 136 21.13 -0.57 -19.75
N PRO A 137 21.99 -0.56 -20.79
CA PRO A 137 23.39 -1.01 -20.68
C PRO A 137 24.24 -0.20 -19.69
N GLU A 138 23.79 1.01 -19.34
CA GLU A 138 24.47 1.91 -18.41
C GLU A 138 24.33 1.53 -16.93
N PHE A 139 23.48 0.54 -16.59
CA PHE A 139 23.44 0.03 -15.23
C PHE A 139 24.74 -0.69 -14.87
N THR A 140 25.12 -0.65 -13.58
CA THR A 140 26.39 -1.19 -13.08
C THR A 140 26.56 -2.69 -13.40
N GLU A 141 27.81 -3.15 -13.40
CA GLU A 141 28.15 -4.57 -13.61
C GLU A 141 27.37 -5.52 -12.69
N THR A 142 27.07 -5.08 -11.45
CA THR A 142 26.29 -5.86 -10.49
C THR A 142 24.83 -6.05 -10.94
N ALA A 143 24.29 -5.12 -11.72
CA ALA A 143 22.94 -5.21 -12.26
C ALA A 143 22.81 -6.16 -13.47
N LYS A 144 23.91 -6.67 -14.03
CA LYS A 144 23.88 -7.69 -15.10
C LYS A 144 23.15 -8.96 -14.70
N LYS A 145 23.13 -9.29 -13.41
CA LYS A 145 22.41 -10.45 -12.86
C LYS A 145 20.94 -10.18 -12.56
N VAL A 146 20.50 -8.93 -12.61
CA VAL A 146 19.12 -8.54 -12.34
C VAL A 146 18.29 -8.82 -13.59
N THR A 147 17.26 -9.66 -13.46
CA THR A 147 16.32 -9.98 -14.55
C THR A 147 14.99 -9.23 -14.39
N VAL A 148 14.17 -9.24 -15.45
CA VAL A 148 12.80 -8.71 -15.40
C VAL A 148 11.99 -9.38 -14.29
N GLU A 149 12.15 -10.70 -14.10
CA GLU A 149 11.44 -11.42 -13.03
C GLU A 149 11.88 -10.95 -11.63
N HIS A 150 13.16 -10.67 -11.41
CA HIS A 150 13.63 -10.12 -10.14
C HIS A 150 13.03 -8.73 -9.82
N LEU A 151 12.76 -7.91 -10.85
CA LEU A 151 12.08 -6.63 -10.68
C LEU A 151 10.60 -6.81 -10.30
N LEU A 152 9.89 -7.73 -10.98
CA LEU A 152 8.48 -8.05 -10.72
C LEU A 152 8.26 -8.59 -9.30
N THR A 153 9.20 -9.38 -8.80
CA THR A 153 9.08 -10.13 -7.53
C THR A 153 9.72 -9.45 -6.34
N HIS A 154 10.25 -8.23 -6.49
CA HIS A 154 10.98 -7.50 -5.43
C HIS A 154 12.23 -8.21 -4.91
N THR A 155 12.91 -8.99 -5.77
CA THR A 155 14.10 -9.76 -5.42
C THR A 155 15.36 -9.30 -6.16
N SER A 156 15.33 -8.09 -6.75
CA SER A 156 16.43 -7.56 -7.55
C SER A 156 17.67 -7.12 -6.75
N GLY A 157 17.52 -6.80 -5.47
CA GLY A 157 18.57 -6.19 -4.66
C GLY A 157 18.82 -4.71 -4.93
N ILE A 158 18.21 -4.12 -5.97
CA ILE A 158 18.33 -2.67 -6.24
C ILE A 158 17.71 -1.89 -5.08
N PRO A 159 18.39 -0.86 -4.51
CA PRO A 159 17.82 -0.02 -3.47
C PRO A 159 16.55 0.72 -3.95
N SER A 160 15.52 0.81 -3.10
CA SER A 160 14.34 1.60 -3.43
C SER A 160 14.65 3.08 -3.39
N TYR A 161 14.34 3.82 -4.47
CA TYR A 161 14.52 5.28 -4.51
C TYR A 161 13.74 5.99 -3.41
N THR A 162 12.61 5.42 -2.97
CA THR A 162 11.80 5.98 -1.88
C THR A 162 12.46 5.85 -0.50
N SER A 163 13.47 4.99 -0.37
CA SER A 163 14.26 4.85 0.86
C SER A 163 15.53 5.70 0.84
N LYS A 164 15.79 6.40 -0.28
CA LYS A 164 16.98 7.24 -0.40
C LYS A 164 16.82 8.52 0.40
N PRO A 165 17.88 8.97 1.01
CA PRO A 165 17.93 10.31 1.58
C PRO A 165 17.63 11.37 0.51
N GLY A 166 16.91 12.42 0.91
CA GLY A 166 16.46 13.47 -0.01
C GLY A 166 15.20 13.15 -0.82
N PHE A 167 14.63 11.93 -0.71
CA PHE A 167 13.39 11.58 -1.40
C PHE A 167 12.26 12.57 -1.10
N ILE A 168 12.07 12.93 0.16
CA ILE A 168 11.01 13.87 0.58
C ILE A 168 11.20 15.25 -0.07
N ALA A 169 12.44 15.73 -0.17
CA ALA A 169 12.75 17.03 -0.77
C ALA A 169 12.52 17.07 -2.30
N MET A 170 12.59 15.90 -2.96
CA MET A 170 12.40 15.83 -4.41
C MET A 170 10.98 15.44 -4.83
N MET A 171 10.16 14.88 -3.92
CA MET A 171 8.87 14.27 -4.31
C MET A 171 7.89 15.26 -4.95
N GLY A 172 7.99 16.56 -4.69
CA GLY A 172 7.18 17.61 -5.31
C GLY A 172 7.71 18.11 -6.66
N GLN A 173 8.83 17.58 -7.16
CA GLN A 173 9.50 18.04 -8.39
C GLN A 173 9.24 17.05 -9.52
N ASP A 174 8.90 17.55 -10.70
CA ASP A 174 8.84 16.71 -11.90
C ASP A 174 10.22 16.16 -12.25
N LYS A 175 10.27 14.88 -12.56
CA LYS A 175 11.47 14.18 -13.03
C LYS A 175 11.15 13.41 -14.30
N THR A 176 12.08 13.42 -15.25
CA THR A 176 11.99 12.54 -16.41
C THR A 176 12.33 11.11 -16.01
N VAL A 177 11.86 10.14 -16.80
CA VAL A 177 12.21 8.73 -16.62
C VAL A 177 13.72 8.56 -16.61
N GLN A 178 14.44 9.23 -17.53
CA GLN A 178 15.90 9.20 -17.61
C GLN A 178 16.58 9.73 -16.33
N GLN A 179 16.09 10.86 -15.77
CA GLN A 179 16.66 11.39 -14.52
C GLN A 179 16.48 10.42 -13.34
N MET A 180 15.35 9.72 -13.29
CA MET A 180 15.10 8.72 -12.24
C MET A 180 15.97 7.47 -12.44
N LEU A 181 16.12 6.98 -13.67
CA LEU A 181 17.03 5.87 -13.97
C LEU A 181 18.49 6.23 -13.61
N GLU A 182 18.95 7.46 -13.93
CA GLU A 182 20.28 7.94 -13.55
C GLU A 182 20.52 7.90 -12.04
N MET A 183 19.50 8.20 -11.22
CA MET A 183 19.58 8.11 -9.76
C MET A 183 19.75 6.68 -9.26
N MET A 184 19.28 5.68 -10.00
CA MET A 184 19.27 4.27 -9.61
C MET A 184 20.44 3.47 -10.18
N ARG A 185 20.96 3.83 -11.36
CA ARG A 185 21.93 3.03 -12.12
C ARG A 185 23.29 2.84 -11.43
N ARG A 186 23.67 3.74 -10.50
CA ARG A 186 24.94 3.68 -9.77
C ARG A 186 24.86 3.01 -8.41
N ASP A 187 23.65 2.58 -8.02
CA ASP A 187 23.46 1.96 -6.71
C ASP A 187 24.13 0.57 -6.66
N ARG A 188 24.74 0.27 -5.53
CA ARG A 188 25.15 -1.10 -5.22
C ARG A 188 23.93 -1.89 -4.80
N LEU A 189 23.86 -3.15 -5.21
CA LEU A 189 22.79 -4.03 -4.76
C LEU A 189 22.88 -4.23 -3.24
N GLU A 190 21.73 -4.25 -2.57
CA GLU A 190 21.62 -4.52 -1.15
C GLU A 190 21.82 -6.02 -0.83
N PHE A 191 21.54 -6.88 -1.82
CA PHE A 191 21.72 -8.34 -1.76
C PHE A 191 21.80 -8.91 -3.18
N GLU A 192 22.31 -10.14 -3.32
CA GLU A 192 22.37 -10.83 -4.63
C GLU A 192 20.95 -11.09 -5.16
N PRO A 193 20.68 -10.84 -6.45
CA PRO A 193 19.38 -11.06 -7.06
C PRO A 193 18.84 -12.47 -6.79
N GLY A 194 17.57 -12.57 -6.40
CA GLY A 194 16.91 -13.84 -6.06
C GLY A 194 17.24 -14.39 -4.66
N SER A 195 18.18 -13.79 -3.90
CA SER A 195 18.58 -14.32 -2.60
C SER A 195 17.75 -13.82 -1.41
N ALA A 196 17.08 -12.67 -1.56
CA ALA A 196 16.22 -12.08 -0.54
C ALA A 196 15.03 -11.34 -1.19
N TRP A 197 14.00 -11.12 -0.40
CA TRP A 197 12.85 -10.32 -0.76
C TRP A 197 12.84 -9.00 0.00
N LYS A 198 12.70 -7.91 -0.74
CA LYS A 198 12.52 -6.57 -0.17
C LYS A 198 11.66 -5.73 -1.08
N TYR A 199 10.48 -5.32 -0.60
CA TYR A 199 9.56 -4.48 -1.37
C TYR A 199 10.27 -3.27 -1.97
N ASN A 200 10.07 -3.01 -3.28
CA ASN A 200 10.94 -2.12 -4.03
C ASN A 200 10.18 -1.31 -5.08
N ASN A 201 10.16 0.02 -4.93
CA ASN A 201 9.55 0.90 -5.91
C ASN A 201 10.46 1.15 -7.12
N SER A 202 11.79 1.09 -6.96
CA SER A 202 12.73 1.22 -8.09
C SER A 202 12.51 0.12 -9.13
N GLY A 203 12.27 -1.12 -8.70
CA GLY A 203 11.99 -2.22 -9.62
C GLY A 203 10.79 -1.94 -10.52
N TYR A 204 9.68 -1.49 -9.96
CA TYR A 204 8.47 -1.18 -10.74
C TYR A 204 8.59 0.11 -11.55
N PHE A 205 9.37 1.08 -11.10
CA PHE A 205 9.74 2.23 -11.93
C PHE A 205 10.48 1.78 -13.19
N ILE A 206 11.51 0.94 -13.02
CA ILE A 206 12.31 0.38 -14.12
C ILE A 206 11.44 -0.48 -15.07
N LEU A 207 10.49 -1.27 -14.54
CA LEU A 207 9.54 -2.03 -15.37
C LEU A 207 8.71 -1.10 -16.27
N GLY A 208 8.28 0.06 -15.78
CA GLY A 208 7.63 1.08 -16.61
C GLY A 208 8.53 1.57 -17.75
N ALA A 209 9.80 1.85 -17.47
CA ALA A 209 10.77 2.25 -18.48
C ALA A 209 11.06 1.11 -19.49
N ILE A 210 11.04 -0.16 -19.06
CA ILE A 210 11.15 -1.32 -19.96
C ILE A 210 9.93 -1.39 -20.89
N ILE A 211 8.72 -1.13 -20.38
CA ILE A 211 7.51 -1.09 -21.20
C ILE A 211 7.68 -0.05 -22.32
N GLU A 212 8.14 1.16 -22.00
CA GLU A 212 8.36 2.21 -22.99
C GLU A 212 9.44 1.81 -24.02
N ASN A 213 10.56 1.26 -23.53
CA ASN A 213 11.68 0.83 -24.38
C ASN A 213 11.28 -0.24 -25.40
N VAL A 214 10.48 -1.23 -24.95
CA VAL A 214 10.12 -2.40 -25.76
C VAL A 214 8.90 -2.14 -26.66
N SER A 215 7.94 -1.35 -26.19
CA SER A 215 6.72 -1.07 -26.95
C SER A 215 6.84 0.12 -27.89
N GLY A 216 7.71 1.10 -27.58
CA GLY A 216 7.78 2.38 -28.25
C GLY A 216 6.63 3.33 -27.88
N GLU A 217 5.79 2.97 -26.93
CA GLU A 217 4.68 3.78 -26.40
C GLU A 217 5.04 4.31 -25.02
N THR A 218 4.53 5.49 -24.61
CA THR A 218 4.67 5.92 -23.21
C THR A 218 3.95 4.94 -22.30
N TYR A 219 4.41 4.80 -21.04
CA TYR A 219 3.73 3.95 -20.07
C TYR A 219 2.24 4.30 -19.92
N ALA A 220 1.93 5.61 -19.91
CA ALA A 220 0.56 6.09 -19.82
C ALA A 220 -0.29 5.67 -21.02
N ASP A 221 0.23 5.80 -22.24
CA ASP A 221 -0.48 5.37 -23.46
C ASP A 221 -0.62 3.85 -23.52
N TYR A 222 0.44 3.13 -23.11
CA TYR A 222 0.41 1.67 -23.10
C TYR A 222 -0.70 1.13 -22.20
N VAL A 223 -0.76 1.57 -20.94
CA VAL A 223 -1.79 1.07 -20.00
C VAL A 223 -3.20 1.53 -20.44
N ALA A 224 -3.35 2.72 -20.97
CA ALA A 224 -4.63 3.21 -21.49
C ALA A 224 -5.13 2.33 -22.64
N LYS A 225 -4.30 2.11 -23.66
CA LYS A 225 -4.64 1.43 -24.91
C LYS A 225 -4.78 -0.08 -24.75
N HIS A 226 -3.88 -0.69 -23.95
CA HIS A 226 -3.78 -2.16 -23.88
C HIS A 226 -4.46 -2.76 -22.66
N ILE A 227 -4.86 -1.93 -21.67
CA ILE A 227 -5.54 -2.42 -20.47
C ILE A 227 -6.87 -1.69 -20.25
N PHE A 228 -6.87 -0.36 -20.09
CA PHE A 228 -8.08 0.35 -19.68
C PHE A 228 -9.16 0.37 -20.77
N GLU A 229 -8.81 0.70 -22.02
CA GLU A 229 -9.76 0.75 -23.13
C GLU A 229 -10.39 -0.63 -23.41
N PRO A 230 -9.62 -1.75 -23.54
CA PRO A 230 -10.18 -3.08 -23.75
C PRO A 230 -11.12 -3.56 -22.64
N LEU A 231 -10.92 -3.08 -21.41
CA LEU A 231 -11.74 -3.42 -20.25
C LEU A 231 -12.89 -2.43 -19.99
N GLY A 232 -12.95 -1.33 -20.74
CA GLY A 232 -13.93 -0.27 -20.53
C GLY A 232 -13.74 0.47 -19.20
N MET A 233 -12.50 0.55 -18.70
CA MET A 233 -12.11 1.29 -17.49
C MET A 233 -11.94 2.79 -17.80
N ARG A 234 -13.07 3.48 -17.99
CA ARG A 234 -13.09 4.84 -18.54
C ARG A 234 -12.66 5.94 -17.56
N ASP A 235 -12.62 5.61 -16.27
CA ASP A 235 -12.26 6.54 -15.20
C ASP A 235 -10.87 6.24 -14.64
N SER A 236 -10.17 5.26 -15.23
CA SER A 236 -8.80 4.88 -14.87
C SER A 236 -7.80 5.56 -15.81
N ALA A 237 -6.73 6.11 -15.24
CA ALA A 237 -5.70 6.82 -16.01
C ALA A 237 -4.38 6.91 -15.25
N TYR A 238 -3.32 7.32 -15.95
CA TYR A 238 -2.11 7.86 -15.33
C TYR A 238 -2.40 9.33 -14.97
N GLU A 239 -2.25 9.70 -13.68
CA GLU A 239 -2.57 11.05 -13.22
C GLU A 239 -1.63 12.11 -13.84
N GLY A 240 -2.22 13.20 -14.30
CA GLY A 240 -1.47 14.29 -14.96
C GLY A 240 -1.27 14.09 -16.46
N TYR A 241 -1.72 12.97 -17.03
CA TYR A 241 -1.68 12.74 -18.48
C TYR A 241 -2.93 13.30 -19.17
N ALA A 242 -2.84 13.64 -20.47
CA ALA A 242 -3.87 14.36 -21.22
C ALA A 242 -5.29 13.74 -21.19
N ARG A 243 -5.40 12.43 -20.89
CA ARG A 243 -6.67 11.70 -20.77
C ARG A 243 -7.13 11.51 -19.32
N SER A 244 -6.32 11.95 -18.32
CA SER A 244 -6.67 11.74 -16.93
C SER A 244 -7.79 12.67 -16.50
N LYS A 245 -8.83 12.11 -15.90
CA LYS A 245 -9.72 12.88 -15.05
C LYS A 245 -8.94 13.25 -13.78
N GLN A 246 -9.07 14.48 -13.31
CA GLN A 246 -8.51 14.83 -12.00
C GLN A 246 -9.13 13.94 -10.93
N THR A 247 -8.37 13.63 -9.89
CA THR A 247 -8.93 12.99 -8.70
C THR A 247 -10.15 13.77 -8.21
N SER A 248 -11.24 13.07 -7.99
CA SER A 248 -12.51 13.69 -7.56
C SER A 248 -12.51 14.04 -6.08
N VAL A 249 -11.46 13.66 -5.36
CA VAL A 249 -11.33 13.79 -3.91
C VAL A 249 -10.01 14.47 -3.55
N SER A 250 -10.00 15.26 -2.48
CA SER A 250 -8.77 15.80 -1.90
C SER A 250 -8.09 14.73 -1.03
N GLY A 251 -6.76 14.71 -1.03
CA GLY A 251 -5.98 13.82 -0.17
C GLY A 251 -5.61 14.49 1.14
N TYR A 252 -5.72 13.75 2.24
CA TYR A 252 -5.52 14.29 3.60
C TYR A 252 -4.46 13.52 4.38
N THR A 253 -3.82 14.24 5.30
CA THR A 253 -2.92 13.70 6.33
C THR A 253 -3.44 14.14 7.69
N ALA A 254 -3.46 13.23 8.67
CA ALA A 254 -3.79 13.60 10.04
C ALA A 254 -2.70 14.47 10.65
N LYS A 255 -3.12 15.55 11.32
CA LYS A 255 -2.25 16.40 12.11
C LYS A 255 -2.95 16.72 13.43
N ASP A 256 -2.33 16.29 14.52
CA ASP A 256 -2.94 16.35 15.86
C ASP A 256 -4.29 15.64 15.89
N LYS A 257 -5.39 16.36 16.13
CA LYS A 257 -6.76 15.81 16.11
C LYS A 257 -7.55 16.16 14.84
N ASN A 258 -6.90 16.79 13.85
CA ASN A 258 -7.53 17.30 12.63
C ASN A 258 -6.93 16.66 11.38
N PHE A 259 -7.52 16.98 10.24
CA PHE A 259 -7.00 16.63 8.92
C PHE A 259 -6.54 17.89 8.19
N GLN A 260 -5.43 17.79 7.48
CA GLN A 260 -4.93 18.83 6.60
C GLN A 260 -4.72 18.25 5.20
N LEU A 261 -4.79 19.09 4.18
CA LEU A 261 -4.41 18.70 2.83
C LEU A 261 -2.97 18.20 2.83
N THR A 262 -2.76 17.06 2.19
CA THR A 262 -1.43 16.45 2.13
C THR A 262 -0.50 17.25 1.21
N PRO A 263 0.82 17.30 1.47
CA PRO A 263 1.77 17.89 0.54
C PRO A 263 1.73 17.24 -0.84
N THR A 264 1.87 18.06 -1.87
CA THR A 264 1.84 17.60 -3.26
C THR A 264 3.02 16.66 -3.57
N ILE A 265 2.73 15.61 -4.32
CA ILE A 265 3.74 14.75 -4.94
C ILE A 265 3.57 14.82 -6.46
N SER A 266 4.68 14.96 -7.19
CA SER A 266 4.64 14.83 -8.64
C SER A 266 4.40 13.38 -9.05
N MET A 267 3.44 13.10 -9.91
CA MET A 267 3.14 11.75 -10.38
C MET A 267 4.24 11.16 -11.28
N THR A 268 5.17 11.97 -11.75
CA THR A 268 6.37 11.49 -12.43
C THR A 268 7.31 10.69 -11.50
N ILE A 269 7.19 10.92 -10.18
CA ILE A 269 8.01 10.23 -9.16
C ILE A 269 7.55 8.78 -8.92
N PRO A 270 6.27 8.49 -8.59
CA PRO A 270 5.83 7.10 -8.45
C PRO A 270 5.70 6.36 -9.78
N TYR A 271 5.38 7.06 -10.88
CA TYR A 271 5.32 6.52 -12.24
C TYR A 271 4.65 5.12 -12.27
N ALA A 272 5.24 4.12 -12.92
CA ALA A 272 4.72 2.77 -13.01
C ALA A 272 4.68 1.98 -11.67
N ALA A 273 5.23 2.56 -10.60
CA ALA A 273 5.13 1.99 -9.25
C ALA A 273 3.91 2.50 -8.46
N GLY A 274 3.25 3.62 -8.90
CA GLY A 274 2.22 4.20 -8.04
C GLY A 274 1.38 5.36 -8.60
N ALA A 275 1.46 5.71 -9.88
CA ALA A 275 0.83 6.94 -10.40
C ALA A 275 -0.56 6.75 -11.02
N LEU A 276 -1.12 5.55 -11.02
CA LEU A 276 -2.45 5.33 -11.58
C LEU A 276 -3.55 5.79 -10.65
N THR A 277 -4.64 6.25 -11.25
CA THR A 277 -5.89 6.60 -10.59
C THR A 277 -7.02 5.74 -11.11
N SER A 278 -8.03 5.49 -10.27
CA SER A 278 -9.23 4.73 -10.64
C SER A 278 -10.37 4.98 -9.66
N ASN A 279 -11.52 4.38 -9.92
CA ASN A 279 -12.64 4.27 -8.99
C ASN A 279 -13.00 2.80 -8.74
N VAL A 280 -13.91 2.55 -7.80
CA VAL A 280 -14.29 1.18 -7.43
C VAL A 280 -14.99 0.42 -8.56
N ASP A 281 -15.66 1.12 -9.48
CA ASP A 281 -16.35 0.49 -10.62
C ASP A 281 -15.35 -0.05 -11.65
N ASP A 282 -14.33 0.73 -11.97
CA ASP A 282 -13.26 0.28 -12.87
C ASP A 282 -12.42 -0.82 -12.23
N MET A 283 -12.16 -0.73 -10.92
CA MET A 283 -11.50 -1.81 -10.19
C MET A 283 -12.31 -3.11 -10.18
N ALA A 284 -13.64 -3.04 -10.17
CA ALA A 284 -14.50 -4.21 -10.34
C ALA A 284 -14.38 -4.84 -11.74
N LYS A 285 -14.25 -4.02 -12.80
CA LYS A 285 -13.98 -4.51 -14.17
C LYS A 285 -12.60 -5.16 -14.24
N TRP A 286 -11.60 -4.59 -13.55
CA TRP A 286 -10.26 -5.16 -13.44
C TRP A 286 -10.27 -6.57 -12.84
N ASP A 287 -10.89 -6.77 -11.67
CA ASP A 287 -11.02 -8.10 -11.06
C ASP A 287 -11.78 -9.08 -11.95
N SER A 288 -12.88 -8.64 -12.56
CA SER A 288 -13.68 -9.46 -13.49
C SER A 288 -12.88 -9.89 -14.73
N ALA A 289 -11.99 -9.03 -15.23
CA ALA A 289 -11.10 -9.36 -16.36
C ALA A 289 -10.06 -10.41 -15.96
N ILE A 290 -9.48 -10.28 -14.77
CA ILE A 290 -8.57 -11.27 -14.20
C ILE A 290 -9.27 -12.62 -14.03
N ALA A 291 -10.43 -12.63 -13.38
CA ALA A 291 -11.21 -13.83 -13.12
C ALA A 291 -11.64 -14.57 -14.41
N SER A 292 -11.84 -13.82 -15.50
CA SER A 292 -12.18 -14.38 -16.82
C SER A 292 -10.97 -14.69 -17.70
N GLY A 293 -9.75 -14.50 -17.20
CA GLY A 293 -8.51 -14.80 -17.94
C GLY A 293 -8.24 -13.87 -19.13
N LYS A 294 -8.83 -12.64 -19.13
CA LYS A 294 -8.57 -11.64 -20.15
C LYS A 294 -7.15 -11.09 -20.06
N LEU A 295 -6.68 -10.47 -21.13
CA LEU A 295 -5.41 -9.74 -21.29
C LEU A 295 -4.15 -10.59 -21.40
N LEU A 296 -4.08 -11.75 -20.78
CA LEU A 296 -2.91 -12.64 -20.79
C LEU A 296 -3.29 -14.07 -21.14
N LYS A 297 -2.31 -14.84 -21.63
CA LYS A 297 -2.43 -16.30 -21.78
C LYS A 297 -2.59 -16.96 -20.39
N ALA A 298 -3.23 -18.13 -20.36
CA ALA A 298 -3.48 -18.87 -19.11
C ALA A 298 -2.19 -19.17 -18.32
N GLU A 299 -1.11 -19.55 -19.02
CA GLU A 299 0.19 -19.82 -18.38
C GLU A 299 0.82 -18.55 -17.78
N SER A 300 0.60 -17.39 -18.40
CA SER A 300 1.08 -16.11 -17.89
C SER A 300 0.30 -15.71 -16.63
N TRP A 301 -1.02 -15.88 -16.60
CA TRP A 301 -1.81 -15.69 -15.38
C TRP A 301 -1.37 -16.63 -14.25
N LYS A 302 -1.07 -17.89 -14.57
CA LYS A 302 -0.55 -18.83 -13.60
C LYS A 302 0.77 -18.34 -12.98
N ARG A 303 1.69 -17.80 -13.79
CA ARG A 303 2.96 -17.22 -13.30
C ARG A 303 2.72 -15.98 -12.43
N VAL A 304 1.84 -15.09 -12.84
CA VAL A 304 1.47 -13.88 -12.06
C VAL A 304 1.07 -14.23 -10.63
N PHE A 305 0.32 -15.30 -10.44
CA PHE A 305 -0.20 -15.74 -9.14
C PHE A 305 0.61 -16.88 -8.51
N THR A 306 1.82 -17.14 -9.00
CA THR A 306 2.75 -18.09 -8.37
C THR A 306 3.59 -17.36 -7.32
N ASP A 307 3.62 -17.91 -6.09
CA ASP A 307 4.46 -17.41 -5.02
C ASP A 307 5.94 -17.63 -5.38
N TYR A 308 6.68 -16.55 -5.52
CA TYR A 308 8.07 -16.60 -5.92
C TYR A 308 8.93 -17.28 -4.85
N ARG A 309 9.89 -18.10 -5.29
CA ARG A 309 10.85 -18.79 -4.43
C ARG A 309 12.23 -18.18 -4.56
N LEU A 310 12.80 -17.81 -3.42
CA LEU A 310 14.20 -17.39 -3.31
C LEU A 310 15.14 -18.56 -3.61
N SER A 311 16.39 -18.25 -3.89
CA SER A 311 17.45 -19.24 -4.08
C SER A 311 17.62 -20.19 -2.88
N SER A 312 17.20 -19.77 -1.69
CA SER A 312 17.12 -20.60 -0.48
C SER A 312 15.95 -21.60 -0.48
N GLY A 313 15.03 -21.52 -1.44
CA GLY A 313 13.77 -22.28 -1.46
C GLY A 313 12.63 -21.64 -0.65
N GLN A 314 12.88 -20.57 0.11
CA GLN A 314 11.86 -19.86 0.88
C GLN A 314 10.92 -19.10 -0.06
N THR A 315 9.61 -19.13 0.23
CA THR A 315 8.60 -18.35 -0.49
C THR A 315 8.58 -16.90 -0.03
N THR A 316 8.16 -16.00 -0.91
CA THR A 316 8.11 -14.56 -0.65
C THR A 316 6.72 -14.07 -0.26
N ASN A 317 5.69 -14.90 -0.44
CA ASN A 317 4.27 -14.55 -0.39
C ASN A 317 3.91 -13.41 -1.37
N TYR A 318 4.62 -13.35 -2.50
CA TYR A 318 4.44 -12.35 -3.53
C TYR A 318 4.63 -12.95 -4.94
N GLY A 319 3.72 -12.61 -5.84
CA GLY A 319 3.81 -12.91 -7.26
C GLY A 319 4.23 -11.68 -8.07
N TYR A 320 3.61 -11.45 -9.24
CA TYR A 320 3.91 -10.28 -10.05
C TYR A 320 2.85 -9.19 -9.83
N GLY A 321 3.10 -8.30 -8.86
CA GLY A 321 2.19 -7.22 -8.50
C GLY A 321 1.06 -7.61 -7.53
N TRP A 322 1.09 -8.81 -6.97
CA TRP A 322 0.13 -9.28 -5.96
C TRP A 322 0.82 -9.93 -4.76
N GLU A 323 0.35 -9.58 -3.60
CA GLU A 323 0.55 -10.34 -2.37
C GLU A 323 -0.25 -11.63 -2.45
N ILE A 324 0.35 -12.75 -2.06
CA ILE A 324 -0.27 -14.08 -2.06
C ILE A 324 -0.42 -14.53 -0.62
N GLY A 325 -1.64 -14.72 -0.19
CA GLY A 325 -1.95 -15.03 1.20
C GLY A 325 -3.23 -15.85 1.34
N ALA A 326 -3.81 -15.78 2.53
CA ALA A 326 -5.09 -16.38 2.83
C ALA A 326 -5.93 -15.46 3.72
N LEU A 327 -7.26 -15.52 3.58
CA LEU A 327 -8.22 -14.91 4.48
C LEU A 327 -9.17 -16.01 4.97
N GLU A 328 -9.22 -16.22 6.29
CA GLU A 328 -10.06 -17.27 6.90
C GLU A 328 -9.85 -18.66 6.28
N GLY A 329 -8.58 -18.98 5.96
CA GLY A 329 -8.16 -20.24 5.34
C GLY A 329 -8.43 -20.34 3.84
N LYS A 330 -8.91 -19.28 3.21
CA LYS A 330 -9.17 -19.22 1.76
C LYS A 330 -8.09 -18.45 1.05
N LYS A 331 -7.62 -18.98 -0.09
CA LYS A 331 -6.57 -18.35 -0.89
C LYS A 331 -6.96 -16.92 -1.26
N MET A 332 -6.03 -15.99 -1.08
CA MET A 332 -6.23 -14.56 -1.31
C MET A 332 -5.12 -14.01 -2.20
N TYR A 333 -5.51 -13.16 -3.13
CA TYR A 333 -4.62 -12.26 -3.86
C TYR A 333 -4.98 -10.83 -3.51
N ALA A 334 -4.01 -10.05 -3.08
CA ALA A 334 -4.28 -8.68 -2.63
C ALA A 334 -3.13 -7.74 -3.00
N HIS A 335 -3.39 -6.46 -2.95
CA HIS A 335 -2.35 -5.44 -2.86
C HIS A 335 -2.87 -4.20 -2.18
N SER A 336 -2.05 -3.63 -1.31
CA SER A 336 -2.31 -2.34 -0.69
C SER A 336 -1.67 -1.21 -1.52
N GLY A 337 -2.22 -0.01 -1.41
CA GLY A 337 -1.64 1.19 -1.98
C GLY A 337 -1.47 2.28 -0.93
N GLY A 338 -0.34 2.96 -0.95
CA GLY A 338 -0.09 4.15 -0.15
C GLY A 338 0.62 5.20 -0.99
N ILE A 339 0.09 6.40 -0.99
CA ILE A 339 0.67 7.58 -1.62
C ILE A 339 0.14 8.81 -0.90
N ASN A 340 0.82 9.94 -1.01
CA ASN A 340 0.44 11.20 -0.34
C ASN A 340 -1.08 11.44 -0.37
N GLY A 341 -1.70 11.45 0.80
CA GLY A 341 -3.13 11.68 1.01
C GLY A 341 -4.05 10.50 0.70
N PHE A 342 -3.53 9.32 0.36
CA PHE A 342 -4.36 8.17 -0.02
C PHE A 342 -3.82 6.85 0.51
N ARG A 343 -4.73 5.99 0.95
CA ARG A 343 -4.50 4.57 1.20
C ARG A 343 -5.57 3.76 0.49
N THR A 344 -5.17 2.64 -0.08
CA THR A 344 -6.07 1.78 -0.84
C THR A 344 -5.79 0.32 -0.53
N HIS A 345 -6.80 -0.52 -0.66
CA HIS A 345 -6.62 -1.96 -0.61
C HIS A 345 -7.62 -2.65 -1.51
N ALA A 346 -7.13 -3.63 -2.26
CA ALA A 346 -7.96 -4.51 -3.08
C ALA A 346 -7.57 -5.96 -2.79
N LEU A 347 -8.56 -6.82 -2.58
CA LEU A 347 -8.37 -8.25 -2.39
C LEU A 347 -9.38 -9.06 -3.19
N SER A 348 -8.93 -10.22 -3.67
CA SER A 348 -9.75 -11.22 -4.36
C SER A 348 -9.59 -12.57 -3.68
N LEU A 349 -10.71 -13.26 -3.47
CA LEU A 349 -10.79 -14.65 -3.02
C LEU A 349 -11.30 -15.49 -4.20
N PRO A 350 -10.40 -16.01 -5.05
CA PRO A 350 -10.78 -16.56 -6.35
C PRO A 350 -11.71 -17.78 -6.25
N THR A 351 -11.50 -18.65 -5.26
CA THR A 351 -12.34 -19.84 -5.04
C THR A 351 -13.76 -19.47 -4.59
N GLU A 352 -13.87 -18.44 -3.75
CA GLU A 352 -15.14 -17.92 -3.23
C GLU A 352 -15.79 -16.92 -4.19
N LYS A 353 -15.09 -16.52 -5.26
CA LYS A 353 -15.50 -15.51 -6.25
C LYS A 353 -15.92 -14.19 -5.57
N ILE A 354 -15.13 -13.78 -4.55
CA ILE A 354 -15.35 -12.55 -3.80
C ILE A 354 -14.24 -11.56 -4.14
N TYR A 355 -14.62 -10.33 -4.40
CA TYR A 355 -13.73 -9.19 -4.54
C TYR A 355 -14.16 -8.07 -3.60
N ALA A 356 -13.21 -7.44 -2.92
CA ALA A 356 -13.43 -6.26 -2.10
C ALA A 356 -12.35 -5.21 -2.39
N VAL A 357 -12.78 -3.97 -2.59
CA VAL A 357 -11.89 -2.81 -2.78
C VAL A 357 -12.34 -1.64 -1.93
N VAL A 358 -11.36 -1.02 -1.27
CA VAL A 358 -11.54 0.16 -0.40
C VAL A 358 -10.51 1.21 -0.82
N LEU A 359 -11.00 2.37 -1.27
CA LEU A 359 -10.19 3.51 -1.72
C LEU A 359 -10.40 4.67 -0.75
N VAL A 360 -9.37 5.08 -0.03
CA VAL A 360 -9.42 6.04 1.08
C VAL A 360 -8.67 7.31 0.70
N ASN A 361 -9.24 8.48 1.00
CA ASN A 361 -8.61 9.77 0.75
C ASN A 361 -7.88 10.38 1.97
N ALA A 362 -7.29 9.51 2.78
CA ALA A 362 -6.35 9.93 3.83
C ALA A 362 -5.20 8.92 3.95
N ASP A 363 -3.97 9.41 4.16
CA ASP A 363 -2.79 8.56 4.37
C ASP A 363 -2.56 8.20 5.85
N SER A 364 -3.25 8.86 6.76
CA SER A 364 -3.17 8.64 8.21
C SER A 364 -4.44 9.11 8.92
N GLY A 365 -4.60 8.74 10.19
CA GLY A 365 -5.69 9.21 11.07
C GLY A 365 -7.06 8.61 10.81
N VAL A 366 -7.21 7.73 9.83
CA VAL A 366 -8.43 6.98 9.54
C VAL A 366 -8.16 5.48 9.55
N ALA A 367 -9.22 4.69 9.56
CA ALA A 367 -9.13 3.23 9.57
C ALA A 367 -8.35 2.69 8.37
N ASP A 368 -7.67 1.56 8.58
CA ASP A 368 -6.89 0.91 7.53
C ASP A 368 -7.81 0.23 6.50
N PRO A 369 -7.68 0.54 5.19
CA PRO A 369 -8.50 -0.08 4.15
C PRO A 369 -8.34 -1.59 4.05
N GLU A 370 -7.18 -2.16 4.41
CA GLU A 370 -6.96 -3.61 4.45
C GLU A 370 -7.86 -4.28 5.49
N VAL A 371 -7.99 -3.69 6.68
CA VAL A 371 -8.84 -4.22 7.75
C VAL A 371 -10.30 -4.23 7.32
N LEU A 372 -10.77 -3.13 6.74
CA LEU A 372 -12.16 -3.05 6.27
C LEU A 372 -12.41 -4.03 5.13
N ALA A 373 -11.56 -4.06 4.10
CA ALA A 373 -11.72 -4.98 2.97
C ALA A 373 -11.76 -6.44 3.43
N SER A 374 -10.88 -6.84 4.35
CA SER A 374 -10.84 -8.17 4.93
C SER A 374 -12.12 -8.52 5.70
N ARG A 375 -12.65 -7.60 6.51
CA ARG A 375 -13.92 -7.79 7.24
C ARG A 375 -15.11 -7.92 6.31
N LEU A 376 -15.15 -7.10 5.27
CA LEU A 376 -16.21 -7.15 4.26
C LEU A 376 -16.16 -8.46 3.47
N ALA A 377 -14.98 -8.90 3.04
CA ALA A 377 -14.82 -10.16 2.34
C ALA A 377 -15.16 -11.38 3.23
N ALA A 378 -14.78 -11.35 4.51
CA ALA A 378 -15.17 -12.38 5.47
C ALA A 378 -16.70 -12.42 5.65
N ALA A 379 -17.37 -11.26 5.81
CA ALA A 379 -18.82 -11.18 5.90
C ALA A 379 -19.51 -11.71 4.63
N ALA A 380 -18.97 -11.41 3.44
CA ALA A 380 -19.45 -11.96 2.17
C ALA A 380 -19.29 -13.48 2.07
N MET A 381 -18.32 -14.08 2.80
CA MET A 381 -18.20 -15.53 2.98
C MET A 381 -19.16 -16.11 4.04
N GLY A 382 -19.93 -15.28 4.75
CA GLY A 382 -20.72 -15.71 5.91
C GLY A 382 -19.89 -15.92 7.18
N LYS A 383 -18.69 -15.33 7.24
CA LYS A 383 -17.78 -15.37 8.39
C LYS A 383 -17.69 -14.00 9.07
N THR A 384 -17.30 -13.99 10.33
CA THR A 384 -17.05 -12.74 11.07
C THR A 384 -15.62 -12.75 11.59
N ILE A 385 -14.85 -11.73 11.26
CA ILE A 385 -13.58 -11.48 11.93
C ILE A 385 -13.92 -10.85 13.28
N PRO A 386 -13.57 -11.50 14.42
CA PRO A 386 -13.97 -11.03 15.73
C PRO A 386 -13.36 -9.65 16.04
N GLU A 387 -14.12 -8.85 16.79
CA GLU A 387 -13.62 -7.65 17.45
C GLU A 387 -13.18 -8.04 18.85
N PHE A 388 -11.93 -7.80 19.15
CA PHE A 388 -11.37 -8.15 20.44
C PHE A 388 -11.57 -6.98 21.43
N LYS A 389 -12.00 -7.33 22.65
CA LYS A 389 -12.02 -6.39 23.78
C LYS A 389 -10.85 -6.73 24.69
N ALA A 390 -10.09 -5.72 25.08
CA ALA A 390 -9.01 -5.90 26.02
C ALA A 390 -9.54 -6.34 27.38
N ILE A 391 -8.91 -7.34 27.96
CA ILE A 391 -9.13 -7.81 29.33
C ILE A 391 -7.86 -7.63 30.15
N GLN A 392 -7.99 -7.58 31.47
CA GLN A 392 -6.85 -7.59 32.38
C GLN A 392 -6.59 -9.03 32.82
N LEU A 393 -5.33 -9.44 32.73
CA LEU A 393 -4.85 -10.72 33.23
C LEU A 393 -3.92 -10.50 34.43
N ASP A 394 -3.88 -11.49 35.33
CA ASP A 394 -2.84 -11.53 36.36
C ASP A 394 -1.47 -11.61 35.71
N THR A 395 -0.52 -10.88 36.26
CA THR A 395 0.87 -10.84 35.75
C THR A 395 1.52 -12.22 35.74
N LYS A 396 1.17 -13.11 36.69
CA LYS A 396 1.62 -14.51 36.72
C LYS A 396 1.17 -15.31 35.49
N ILE A 397 -0.01 -14.99 34.91
CA ILE A 397 -0.47 -15.61 33.67
C ILE A 397 0.37 -15.08 32.50
N LEU A 398 0.61 -13.77 32.45
CA LEU A 398 1.42 -13.15 31.42
C LEU A 398 2.88 -13.65 31.43
N ASP A 399 3.45 -13.88 32.63
CA ASP A 399 4.81 -14.36 32.79
C ASP A 399 5.03 -15.78 32.21
N GLN A 400 3.96 -16.60 32.08
CA GLN A 400 4.04 -17.91 31.44
C GLN A 400 4.39 -17.81 29.95
N TYR A 401 4.01 -16.73 29.29
CA TYR A 401 4.22 -16.51 27.84
C TYR A 401 5.57 -15.86 27.52
N VAL A 402 6.24 -15.32 28.53
CA VAL A 402 7.56 -14.70 28.38
C VAL A 402 8.57 -15.77 27.93
N GLY A 403 9.35 -15.46 26.89
CA GLY A 403 10.34 -16.40 26.35
C GLY A 403 10.75 -16.12 24.92
N VAL A 404 11.51 -17.06 24.36
CA VAL A 404 12.03 -17.00 23.00
C VAL A 404 11.28 -17.98 22.12
N TYR A 405 10.87 -17.55 20.93
CA TYR A 405 10.10 -18.35 19.97
C TYR A 405 10.78 -18.35 18.61
N LYS A 406 10.91 -19.53 18.00
CA LYS A 406 11.59 -19.75 16.73
C LYS A 406 10.73 -19.26 15.58
N ILE A 407 11.18 -18.26 14.82
CA ILE A 407 10.55 -17.87 13.55
C ILE A 407 11.08 -18.77 12.43
N ASP A 408 12.40 -18.85 12.31
CA ASP A 408 13.14 -19.73 11.40
C ASP A 408 14.53 -20.04 11.95
N GLU A 409 15.44 -20.62 11.16
CA GLU A 409 16.76 -21.00 11.65
C GLU A 409 17.62 -19.82 12.15
N LYS A 410 17.40 -18.62 11.60
CA LYS A 410 18.19 -17.41 11.91
C LYS A 410 17.45 -16.41 12.79
N ASN A 411 16.12 -16.43 12.78
CA ASN A 411 15.29 -15.39 13.37
C ASN A 411 14.51 -15.90 14.58
N ARG A 412 14.41 -15.05 15.59
CA ARG A 412 13.67 -15.29 16.84
C ARG A 412 12.60 -14.22 17.03
N ARG A 413 11.58 -14.57 17.77
CA ARG A 413 10.63 -13.65 18.37
C ARG A 413 10.84 -13.68 19.89
N PHE A 414 11.09 -12.53 20.45
CA PHE A 414 11.23 -12.33 21.89
C PHE A 414 9.89 -11.81 22.43
N VAL A 415 9.35 -12.51 23.42
CA VAL A 415 8.13 -12.11 24.13
C VAL A 415 8.54 -11.71 25.53
N THR A 416 8.27 -10.47 25.90
CA THR A 416 8.53 -9.88 27.21
C THR A 416 7.24 -9.31 27.79
N ARG A 417 7.23 -8.96 29.07
CA ARG A 417 6.10 -8.31 29.74
C ARG A 417 6.46 -6.89 30.20
N GLU A 418 5.55 -5.99 29.97
CA GLU A 418 5.60 -4.63 30.50
C GLU A 418 4.25 -4.29 31.15
N GLY A 419 4.24 -4.18 32.47
CA GLY A 419 2.99 -4.04 33.21
C GLY A 419 2.04 -5.19 32.92
N ASN A 420 0.84 -4.90 32.45
CA ASN A 420 -0.21 -5.86 32.11
C ASN A 420 -0.29 -6.17 30.61
N GLN A 421 0.79 -5.96 29.87
CA GLN A 421 0.84 -6.16 28.43
C GLN A 421 2.02 -7.07 28.04
N LEU A 422 1.88 -7.83 26.98
CA LEU A 422 2.99 -8.51 26.33
C LEU A 422 3.60 -7.61 25.25
N VAL A 423 4.91 -7.64 25.15
CA VAL A 423 5.67 -6.95 24.13
C VAL A 423 6.41 -7.98 23.31
N MET A 424 6.27 -7.89 22.01
CA MET A 424 6.93 -8.79 21.07
C MET A 424 7.91 -8.03 20.19
N THR A 425 9.11 -8.57 20.05
CA THR A 425 10.16 -8.04 19.19
C THR A 425 10.70 -9.18 18.33
N ARG A 426 10.92 -8.96 17.05
CA ARG A 426 11.68 -9.88 16.20
C ARG A 426 13.16 -9.56 16.30
N SER A 427 14.03 -10.53 16.03
CA SER A 427 15.44 -10.23 15.77
C SER A 427 15.52 -9.10 14.73
N ASN A 428 16.11 -7.97 15.09
CA ASN A 428 16.23 -6.76 14.25
C ASN A 428 14.89 -6.12 13.77
N GLY A 429 13.78 -6.39 14.48
CA GLY A 429 12.46 -5.87 14.13
C GLY A 429 11.93 -4.85 15.15
N PRO A 430 10.84 -4.15 14.81
CA PRO A 430 10.21 -3.19 15.72
C PRO A 430 9.54 -3.90 16.90
N ARG A 431 9.44 -3.16 17.99
CA ARG A 431 8.69 -3.52 19.18
C ARG A 431 7.18 -3.37 18.92
N THR A 432 6.40 -4.38 19.27
CA THR A 432 4.95 -4.38 19.14
C THR A 432 4.30 -4.75 20.46
N VAL A 433 3.35 -3.94 20.92
CA VAL A 433 2.61 -4.15 22.17
C VAL A 433 1.33 -4.91 21.89
N PHE A 434 1.00 -5.87 22.74
CA PHE A 434 -0.19 -6.71 22.64
C PHE A 434 -1.01 -6.65 23.93
N GLN A 435 -2.34 -6.54 23.77
CA GLN A 435 -3.32 -6.58 24.85
C GLN A 435 -4.01 -7.94 24.86
N ALA A 436 -4.32 -8.48 26.02
CA ALA A 436 -5.06 -9.74 26.14
C ALA A 436 -6.52 -9.58 25.74
N TYR A 437 -7.09 -10.55 25.02
CA TYR A 437 -8.53 -10.70 24.79
C TYR A 437 -9.07 -12.03 25.35
N SER A 438 -8.19 -12.95 25.64
CA SER A 438 -8.48 -14.20 26.37
C SER A 438 -7.28 -14.55 27.23
N GLU A 439 -7.34 -15.65 28.00
CA GLU A 439 -6.21 -16.09 28.81
C GLU A 439 -4.95 -16.28 27.98
N ASN A 440 -5.06 -16.91 26.79
CA ASN A 440 -3.95 -17.26 25.91
C ASN A 440 -3.91 -16.45 24.60
N GLY A 441 -4.86 -15.53 24.38
CA GLY A 441 -4.98 -14.76 23.14
C GLY A 441 -4.72 -13.28 23.33
N PHE A 442 -3.96 -12.69 22.40
CA PHE A 442 -3.55 -11.28 22.46
C PHE A 442 -3.66 -10.62 21.08
N PHE A 443 -4.00 -9.33 21.04
CA PHE A 443 -4.14 -8.53 19.83
C PHE A 443 -3.39 -7.20 19.95
N GLN A 444 -2.95 -6.68 18.82
CA GLN A 444 -2.21 -5.42 18.77
C GLN A 444 -3.15 -4.21 18.95
N SER A 445 -4.19 -4.14 18.14
CA SER A 445 -5.24 -3.11 18.22
C SER A 445 -6.50 -3.64 17.54
N GLN A 446 -7.65 -3.01 17.80
CA GLN A 446 -8.92 -3.39 17.16
C GLN A 446 -8.89 -3.21 15.64
N ASP A 447 -8.05 -2.28 15.16
CA ASP A 447 -7.86 -1.97 13.75
C ASP A 447 -6.72 -2.78 13.11
N SER A 448 -6.24 -3.82 13.79
CA SER A 448 -5.18 -4.69 13.29
C SER A 448 -5.71 -6.11 13.08
N LEU A 449 -5.29 -6.73 11.98
CA LEU A 449 -5.49 -8.17 11.72
C LEU A 449 -4.40 -9.01 12.37
N LEU A 450 -3.50 -8.38 13.15
CA LEU A 450 -2.43 -9.07 13.88
C LEU A 450 -2.91 -9.47 15.27
N ARG A 451 -3.06 -10.77 15.48
CA ARG A 451 -3.28 -11.37 16.79
C ARG A 451 -2.36 -12.55 17.00
N VAL A 452 -2.21 -12.95 18.22
CA VAL A 452 -1.40 -14.11 18.60
C VAL A 452 -2.12 -14.96 19.63
N GLU A 453 -1.85 -16.26 19.61
CA GLU A 453 -2.39 -17.22 20.55
C GLU A 453 -1.27 -18.15 21.04
N PHE A 454 -1.26 -18.46 22.32
CA PHE A 454 -0.28 -19.38 22.89
C PHE A 454 -0.89 -20.74 23.13
N ASN A 455 -0.23 -21.79 22.65
CA ASN A 455 -0.58 -23.17 22.89
C ASN A 455 0.25 -23.75 24.03
N LYS A 456 -0.39 -24.60 24.82
CA LYS A 456 0.23 -25.37 25.89
C LYS A 456 0.35 -26.83 25.48
N ASN A 457 1.42 -27.49 25.88
CA ASN A 457 1.62 -28.94 25.74
C ASN A 457 0.74 -29.72 26.75
N GLU A 458 0.79 -31.05 26.69
CA GLU A 458 0.06 -31.94 27.59
C GLU A 458 0.40 -31.75 29.07
N ARG A 459 1.55 -31.14 29.39
CA ARG A 459 1.99 -30.82 30.76
C ARG A 459 1.51 -29.42 31.20
N GLY A 460 0.70 -28.73 30.41
CA GLY A 460 0.22 -27.37 30.70
C GLY A 460 1.27 -26.26 30.51
N GLN A 461 2.45 -26.57 29.94
CA GLN A 461 3.51 -25.61 29.69
C GLN A 461 3.34 -24.98 28.30
N VAL A 462 3.55 -23.67 28.18
CA VAL A 462 3.53 -22.96 26.89
C VAL A 462 4.62 -23.51 25.99
N SER A 463 4.23 -24.06 24.84
CA SER A 463 5.13 -24.72 23.89
C SER A 463 5.21 -24.02 22.54
N GLU A 464 4.21 -23.22 22.20
CA GLU A 464 4.08 -22.63 20.87
C GLU A 464 3.35 -21.29 20.91
N LEU A 465 3.70 -20.42 19.99
CA LEU A 465 3.05 -19.15 19.69
C LEU A 465 2.50 -19.19 18.27
N LEU A 466 1.18 -19.13 18.12
CA LEU A 466 0.51 -18.94 16.83
C LEU A 466 0.41 -17.45 16.53
N VAL A 467 0.90 -17.04 15.38
CA VAL A 467 0.80 -15.66 14.90
C VAL A 467 -0.19 -15.64 13.75
N HIS A 468 -1.31 -14.99 13.97
CA HIS A 468 -2.34 -14.72 12.96
C HIS A 468 -2.06 -13.34 12.37
N GLN A 469 -1.73 -13.30 11.10
CA GLN A 469 -1.48 -12.05 10.39
C GLN A 469 -2.04 -12.14 8.98
N ARG A 470 -2.95 -11.23 8.63
CA ARG A 470 -3.56 -11.17 7.29
C ARG A 470 -4.16 -12.52 6.86
N GLY A 471 -4.82 -13.21 7.79
CA GLY A 471 -5.42 -14.53 7.54
C GLY A 471 -4.43 -15.70 7.45
N ASN A 472 -3.13 -15.46 7.49
CA ASN A 472 -2.12 -16.49 7.60
C ASN A 472 -1.86 -16.80 9.07
N ILE A 473 -1.66 -18.08 9.38
CA ILE A 473 -1.28 -18.56 10.71
C ILE A 473 0.10 -19.18 10.61
N THR A 474 1.05 -18.65 11.39
CA THR A 474 2.38 -19.23 11.51
C THR A 474 2.64 -19.68 12.94
N ALA A 475 3.15 -20.89 13.08
CA ALA A 475 3.48 -21.49 14.36
C ALA A 475 4.96 -21.27 14.69
N HIS A 476 5.23 -20.77 15.87
CA HIS A 476 6.57 -20.50 16.38
C HIS A 476 6.79 -21.31 17.64
N SER A 477 7.60 -22.38 17.57
CA SER A 477 7.90 -23.21 18.72
C SER A 477 8.69 -22.43 19.78
N ARG A 478 8.36 -22.63 21.05
CA ARG A 478 9.12 -22.06 22.16
C ARG A 478 10.48 -22.73 22.26
N LEU A 479 11.51 -21.94 22.49
CA LEU A 479 12.88 -22.40 22.67
C LEU A 479 13.28 -22.31 24.14
N ASP A 480 14.16 -23.20 24.54
CA ASP A 480 14.86 -23.13 25.85
C ASP A 480 16.10 -22.23 25.70
N GLU A 481 15.86 -21.00 25.27
CA GLU A 481 16.86 -19.95 25.10
C GLU A 481 16.56 -18.81 26.08
N ALA A 482 17.59 -18.24 26.67
CA ALA A 482 17.44 -17.05 27.50
C ALA A 482 17.04 -15.83 26.62
N LEU A 483 16.16 -15.00 27.14
CA LEU A 483 15.90 -13.69 26.51
C LEU A 483 17.20 -12.89 26.43
N PRO A 484 17.40 -12.11 25.36
CA PRO A 484 18.51 -11.17 25.33
C PRO A 484 18.43 -10.24 26.53
N PRO A 485 19.57 -9.83 27.12
CA PRO A 485 19.57 -8.94 28.25
C PRO A 485 18.81 -7.65 27.92
N VAL A 486 17.90 -7.24 28.79
CA VAL A 486 17.23 -5.95 28.66
C VAL A 486 18.31 -4.88 28.78
N GLU A 487 18.50 -4.11 27.72
CA GLU A 487 19.36 -2.91 27.80
C GLU A 487 18.77 -1.97 28.84
N LYS A 488 19.44 -1.86 29.97
CA LYS A 488 19.03 -0.92 31.02
C LYS A 488 19.40 0.50 30.57
N ALA A 489 18.49 1.42 30.84
CA ALA A 489 18.81 2.82 30.65
C ALA A 489 20.08 3.17 31.43
N PHE A 490 21.08 3.73 30.74
CA PHE A 490 22.28 4.26 31.36
C PHE A 490 21.89 5.54 32.12
N PRO A 491 22.25 5.68 33.41
CA PRO A 491 21.93 6.87 34.15
C PRO A 491 22.67 8.08 33.56
N MET A 492 21.92 8.99 32.93
CA MET A 492 22.45 10.15 32.24
C MET A 492 21.74 11.41 32.81
N SER A 493 22.51 12.34 33.36
CA SER A 493 21.96 13.63 33.79
C SER A 493 21.61 14.51 32.60
N ALA A 494 20.73 15.50 32.84
CA ALA A 494 20.40 16.50 31.83
C ALA A 494 21.65 17.20 31.26
N ALA A 495 22.60 17.59 32.12
CA ALA A 495 23.85 18.23 31.71
C ALA A 495 24.74 17.31 30.83
N GLN A 496 24.73 16.01 31.09
CA GLN A 496 25.45 15.04 30.24
C GLN A 496 24.80 14.91 28.87
N PHE A 497 23.46 14.87 28.80
CA PHE A 497 22.72 14.82 27.55
C PHE A 497 22.85 16.11 26.73
N ASP A 498 22.83 17.28 27.40
CA ASP A 498 22.90 18.59 26.72
C ASP A 498 24.15 18.74 25.85
N ARG A 499 25.20 17.94 26.08
CA ARG A 499 26.41 17.87 25.21
C ARG A 499 26.10 17.32 23.84
N PHE A 500 25.06 16.52 23.70
CA PHE A 500 24.63 15.90 22.43
C PHE A 500 23.60 16.76 21.68
N VAL A 501 23.02 17.74 22.34
CA VAL A 501 22.05 18.66 21.72
C VAL A 501 22.69 19.38 20.53
N GLY A 502 21.94 19.44 19.44
CA GLY A 502 22.38 20.09 18.22
C GLY A 502 21.75 19.49 16.98
N GLU A 503 22.21 19.97 15.86
CA GLU A 503 21.80 19.54 14.53
C GLU A 503 22.94 18.77 13.86
N TYR A 504 22.60 17.58 13.35
CA TYR A 504 23.55 16.67 12.74
C TYR A 504 23.11 16.36 11.30
N GLU A 505 23.93 16.77 10.33
CA GLU A 505 23.64 16.54 8.92
C GLU A 505 24.07 15.13 8.51
N LEU A 506 23.10 14.28 8.20
CA LEU A 506 23.32 12.94 7.65
C LEU A 506 23.64 13.01 6.16
N MET A 507 23.15 14.04 5.49
CA MET A 507 23.40 14.39 4.10
C MET A 507 22.75 15.74 3.78
N PRO A 508 23.05 16.38 2.62
CA PRO A 508 22.46 17.66 2.23
C PRO A 508 20.93 17.67 2.38
N ASN A 509 20.41 18.64 3.14
CA ASN A 509 19.00 18.83 3.43
C ASN A 509 18.32 17.72 4.27
N PHE A 510 19.09 16.82 4.91
CA PHE A 510 18.54 15.84 5.84
C PHE A 510 19.30 15.89 7.18
N VAL A 511 18.68 16.53 8.14
CA VAL A 511 19.25 16.87 9.45
C VAL A 511 18.53 16.07 10.53
N LEU A 512 19.29 15.53 11.46
CA LEU A 512 18.81 14.95 12.70
C LEU A 512 19.01 15.99 13.82
N THR A 513 17.92 16.48 14.37
CA THR A 513 17.93 17.41 15.51
C THR A 513 17.83 16.62 16.80
N ILE A 514 18.82 16.75 17.68
CA ILE A 514 18.84 16.18 19.02
C ILE A 514 18.50 17.28 20.01
N ARG A 515 17.51 17.07 20.86
CA ARG A 515 17.04 18.06 21.82
C ARG A 515 16.50 17.43 23.10
N ARG A 516 16.36 18.24 24.14
CA ARG A 516 15.74 17.84 25.39
C ARG A 516 14.49 18.67 25.69
N GLU A 517 13.47 18.01 26.20
CA GLU A 517 12.26 18.62 26.72
C GLU A 517 12.02 18.12 28.17
N GLY A 518 12.34 18.93 29.16
CA GLY A 518 12.34 18.46 30.56
C GLY A 518 13.28 17.26 30.71
N ASP A 519 12.77 16.13 31.17
CA ASP A 519 13.53 14.88 31.35
C ASP A 519 13.47 13.96 30.12
N ARG A 520 12.85 14.43 29.01
CA ARG A 520 12.74 13.64 27.76
C ARG A 520 13.86 13.99 26.81
N PHE A 521 14.55 12.97 26.35
CA PHE A 521 15.57 13.04 25.30
C PHE A 521 14.94 12.69 23.96
N LEU A 522 15.08 13.56 22.99
CA LEU A 522 14.35 13.48 21.73
C LEU A 522 15.28 13.61 20.52
N ALA A 523 14.98 12.87 19.48
CA ALA A 523 15.52 13.08 18.15
C ALA A 523 14.41 13.36 17.14
N LYS A 524 14.68 14.23 16.18
CA LYS A 524 13.77 14.53 15.08
C LYS A 524 14.55 14.58 13.77
N ALA A 525 14.21 13.72 12.84
CA ALA A 525 14.76 13.78 11.49
C ALA A 525 13.92 14.71 10.60
N THR A 526 14.53 15.34 9.60
CA THR A 526 13.84 16.21 8.64
C THR A 526 12.60 15.51 8.06
N GLY A 527 11.44 16.15 8.19
CA GLY A 527 10.16 15.63 7.69
C GLY A 527 9.54 14.50 8.51
N GLN A 528 10.09 14.19 9.68
CA GLN A 528 9.59 13.15 10.58
C GLN A 528 9.12 13.74 11.92
N GLY A 529 8.37 12.95 12.67
CA GLY A 529 7.99 13.26 14.05
C GLY A 529 9.14 13.04 15.03
N ASP A 530 8.91 13.47 16.29
CA ASP A 530 9.84 13.22 17.37
C ASP A 530 9.89 11.74 17.74
N THR A 531 11.09 11.27 18.05
CA THR A 531 11.32 9.94 18.63
C THR A 531 12.04 10.08 19.97
N VAL A 532 11.63 9.27 20.94
CA VAL A 532 12.26 9.25 22.27
C VAL A 532 13.56 8.49 22.20
N LEU A 533 14.59 9.05 22.82
CA LEU A 533 15.91 8.46 22.98
C LEU A 533 16.12 7.97 24.41
N MET A 534 16.65 6.79 24.57
CA MET A 534 17.09 6.20 25.83
C MET A 534 18.61 6.10 25.84
N PRO A 535 19.31 6.68 26.81
CA PRO A 535 20.74 6.43 26.98
C PRO A 535 20.99 4.94 27.27
N ILE A 536 21.93 4.35 26.58
CA ILE A 536 22.40 2.96 26.81
C ILE A 536 23.88 2.91 27.17
N ALA A 537 24.62 3.98 26.91
CA ALA A 537 25.98 4.19 27.36
C ALA A 537 26.26 5.71 27.48
N LEU A 538 27.46 6.08 27.95
CA LEU A 538 27.85 7.46 28.15
C LEU A 538 27.79 8.33 26.87
N ASP A 539 28.00 7.70 25.71
CA ASP A 539 28.06 8.32 24.39
C ASP A 539 27.03 7.74 23.40
N THR A 540 26.15 6.86 23.87
CA THR A 540 25.27 6.11 22.98
C THR A 540 23.83 6.18 23.47
N LEU A 541 22.95 6.63 22.55
CA LEU A 541 21.50 6.71 22.74
C LEU A 541 20.81 5.75 21.79
N LYS A 542 19.68 5.20 22.21
CA LYS A 542 18.87 4.27 21.42
C LYS A 542 17.43 4.74 21.34
N SER A 543 16.81 4.52 20.21
CA SER A 543 15.35 4.61 20.06
C SER A 543 14.79 3.26 19.60
N ASP A 544 13.95 2.67 20.44
CA ASP A 544 13.28 1.40 20.12
C ASP A 544 12.14 1.58 19.12
N SER A 545 11.52 2.76 19.08
CA SER A 545 10.39 3.03 18.16
C SER A 545 10.79 3.00 16.68
N VAL A 546 12.03 3.37 16.38
CA VAL A 546 12.58 3.39 15.02
C VAL A 546 13.77 2.44 14.85
N ASN A 547 14.05 1.60 15.86
CA ASN A 547 15.18 0.67 15.90
C ASN A 547 16.49 1.33 15.46
N ALA A 548 16.83 2.43 16.13
CA ALA A 548 18.01 3.24 15.81
C ALA A 548 18.92 3.42 17.04
N THR A 549 20.22 3.36 16.81
CA THR A 549 21.27 3.66 17.81
C THR A 549 22.09 4.85 17.30
N LEU A 550 22.30 5.83 18.16
CA LEU A 550 23.09 7.03 17.91
C LEU A 550 24.31 6.99 18.81
N ARG A 551 25.50 6.83 18.22
CA ARG A 551 26.76 6.91 18.95
C ARG A 551 27.45 8.23 18.65
N PHE A 552 27.66 9.07 19.67
CA PHE A 552 28.26 10.38 19.55
C PHE A 552 29.78 10.26 19.63
N VAL A 553 30.47 10.94 18.74
CA VAL A 553 31.93 10.87 18.62
C VAL A 553 32.52 12.24 18.91
N LYS A 554 33.58 12.23 19.70
CA LYS A 554 34.35 13.42 20.08
C LYS A 554 35.54 13.62 19.15
N ASP A 555 35.91 14.87 18.95
CA ASP A 555 37.16 15.24 18.31
C ASP A 555 38.34 15.26 19.30
N ALA A 556 39.52 15.68 18.83
CA ALA A 556 40.73 15.78 19.65
C ALA A 556 40.60 16.79 20.80
N ASN A 557 39.63 17.70 20.77
CA ASN A 557 39.35 18.70 21.79
C ASN A 557 38.19 18.29 22.73
N GLU A 558 37.81 16.99 22.72
CA GLU A 558 36.72 16.46 23.54
C GLU A 558 35.32 17.01 23.17
N GLN A 559 35.16 17.70 22.01
CA GLN A 559 33.89 18.23 21.55
C GLN A 559 33.18 17.23 20.65
N ILE A 560 31.85 17.10 20.80
CA ILE A 560 31.03 16.29 19.90
C ILE A 560 30.99 16.95 18.53
N ASN A 561 31.58 16.32 17.52
CA ASN A 561 31.66 16.84 16.16
C ASN A 561 30.85 16.04 15.14
N HIS A 562 30.52 14.78 15.44
CA HIS A 562 29.62 13.96 14.63
C HIS A 562 28.95 12.87 15.48
N LEU A 563 27.95 12.21 14.91
CA LEU A 563 27.38 10.98 15.44
C LEU A 563 27.36 9.89 14.37
N ILE A 564 27.34 8.65 14.80
CA ILE A 564 27.11 7.49 13.96
C ILE A 564 25.70 6.98 14.25
N LEU A 565 24.81 7.14 13.27
CA LEU A 565 23.47 6.56 13.30
C LEU A 565 23.52 5.15 12.73
N THR A 566 23.18 4.17 13.54
CA THR A 566 22.97 2.78 13.09
C THR A 566 21.49 2.48 13.12
N GLN A 567 20.90 2.18 11.96
CA GLN A 567 19.49 1.84 11.84
C GLN A 567 19.32 0.65 10.88
N ASN A 568 18.57 -0.38 11.31
CA ASN A 568 18.35 -1.60 10.53
C ASN A 568 19.65 -2.26 10.03
N GLY A 569 20.71 -2.23 10.85
CA GLY A 569 22.02 -2.81 10.53
C GLY A 569 22.91 -1.96 9.62
N VAL A 570 22.46 -0.78 9.21
CA VAL A 570 23.24 0.16 8.38
C VAL A 570 23.72 1.32 9.24
N SER A 571 25.04 1.57 9.23
CA SER A 571 25.64 2.71 9.95
C SER A 571 25.94 3.87 8.99
N ARG A 572 25.66 5.08 9.44
CA ARG A 572 25.93 6.34 8.72
C ARG A 572 26.47 7.39 9.66
N GLU A 573 27.45 8.12 9.20
CA GLU A 573 27.98 9.28 9.92
C GLU A 573 27.14 10.51 9.65
N ALA A 574 26.87 11.31 10.70
CA ALA A 574 26.19 12.60 10.62
C ALA A 574 27.07 13.66 11.26
N LYS A 575 27.49 14.66 10.50
CA LYS A 575 28.36 15.74 10.96
C LYS A 575 27.53 16.76 11.77
N LYS A 576 28.03 17.19 12.93
CA LYS A 576 27.43 18.27 13.70
C LYS A 576 27.56 19.58 12.95
N ILE A 577 26.44 20.28 12.72
CA ILE A 577 26.39 21.54 11.97
C ILE A 577 25.94 22.72 12.84
N ARG A 578 25.28 22.42 13.98
CA ARG A 578 24.86 23.44 14.95
C ARG A 578 24.78 22.85 16.36
#